data_0f8cb93d5307bbb57f3489d2980d8103
#
_entry.id   0f8cb93d5307bbb57f3489d2980d8103
#
_cell.length_a   1.000
_cell.length_b   1.000
_cell.length_c   1.000
_cell.angle_alpha   90.00
_cell.angle_beta   90.00
_cell.angle_gamma   90.00
#
_symmetry.space_group_name_H-M   'P 1'
#
loop_
_entity.id
_entity.type
_entity.pdbx_description
1 polymer ?
#
loop_
_entity_poly.entity_id
_entity_poly.type
_entity_poly.pdbx_seq_one_letter_code
_entity_poly.pdbx_strand_id
1 'polypeptide(L)' 'MNKVQQYKELKQIISEKRKELKIRIKRLHYNIFAGVSKNSIDTQKNEISKLESQIDSLEYVYQHDLFTIK' A
#
# COMPACT_ATOMS: atom_id res chain seq x y z
N MET A 1 -14.84 1.67 -21.49
CA MET A 1 -13.88 0.75 -20.89
C MET A 1 -14.56 -0.44 -20.27
N ASN A 2 -14.03 -1.62 -20.48
CA ASN A 2 -14.57 -2.86 -19.96
C ASN A 2 -14.28 -2.95 -18.45
N LYS A 3 -15.27 -3.34 -17.64
CA LYS A 3 -15.10 -3.53 -16.20
C LYS A 3 -13.99 -4.50 -15.85
N VAL A 4 -13.81 -5.55 -16.65
CA VAL A 4 -12.76 -6.54 -16.45
C VAL A 4 -11.38 -5.89 -16.52
N GLN A 5 -11.16 -4.96 -17.45
CA GLN A 5 -9.90 -4.25 -17.58
C GLN A 5 -9.66 -3.32 -16.39
N GLN A 6 -10.69 -2.65 -15.91
CA GLN A 6 -10.60 -1.80 -14.71
C GLN A 6 -10.17 -2.62 -13.49
N TYR A 7 -10.69 -3.83 -13.33
CA TYR A 7 -10.30 -4.71 -12.23
C TYR A 7 -8.86 -5.17 -12.33
N LYS A 8 -8.40 -5.49 -13.53
CA LYS A 8 -7.00 -5.87 -13.75
C LYS A 8 -6.07 -4.73 -13.39
N GLU A 9 -6.41 -3.52 -13.81
CA GLU A 9 -5.62 -2.31 -13.49
C GLU A 9 -5.60 -2.05 -11.98
N LEU A 10 -6.75 -2.15 -11.33
CA LEU A 10 -6.85 -1.95 -9.89
C LEU A 10 -6.04 -2.99 -9.12
N LYS A 11 -6.14 -4.26 -9.53
CA LYS A 11 -5.36 -5.34 -8.94
C LYS A 11 -3.87 -5.10 -9.08
N GLN A 12 -3.43 -4.60 -10.25
CA GLN A 12 -2.04 -4.28 -10.50
C GLN A 12 -1.57 -3.13 -9.60
N ILE A 13 -2.37 -2.08 -9.46
CA ILE A 13 -2.07 -0.94 -8.58
C ILE A 13 -1.90 -1.42 -7.13
N ILE A 14 -2.81 -2.26 -6.66
CA ILE A 14 -2.73 -2.82 -5.30
C ILE A 14 -1.45 -3.63 -5.13
N SER A 15 -1.12 -4.47 -6.10
CA SER A 15 0.09 -5.28 -6.07
C SER A 15 1.35 -4.43 -6.00
N GLU A 16 1.42 -3.37 -6.81
CA GLU A 16 2.56 -2.45 -6.82
C GLU A 16 2.69 -1.71 -5.49
N LYS A 17 1.58 -1.25 -4.92
CA LYS A 17 1.59 -0.57 -3.63
C LYS A 17 2.00 -1.51 -2.50
N ARG A 18 1.61 -2.78 -2.54
CA ARG A 18 2.06 -3.77 -1.56
C ARG A 18 3.56 -4.02 -1.64
N LYS A 19 4.13 -4.05 -2.83
CA LYS A 19 5.57 -4.17 -3.02
C LYS A 19 6.30 -2.95 -2.45
N GLU A 20 5.78 -1.76 -2.72
CA GLU A 20 6.33 -0.52 -2.16
C GLU A 20 6.28 -0.54 -0.64
N LEU A 21 5.16 -0.99 -0.06
CA LEU A 21 5.00 -1.10 1.38
C LEU A 21 6.07 -2.00 1.99
N LYS A 22 6.32 -3.16 1.40
CA LYS A 22 7.37 -4.07 1.87
C LYS A 22 8.74 -3.42 1.85
N ILE A 23 9.06 -2.68 0.80
CA ILE A 23 10.33 -1.98 0.67
C ILE A 23 10.46 -0.91 1.75
N ARG A 24 9.40 -0.15 2.00
CA ARG A 24 9.39 0.90 3.02
C ARG A 24 9.56 0.32 4.42
N ILE A 25 8.92 -0.80 4.72
CA ILE A 25 9.04 -1.48 6.02
C ILE A 25 10.47 -1.98 6.23
N LYS A 26 11.08 -2.59 5.23
CA LYS A 26 12.47 -3.05 5.31
C LYS A 26 13.41 -1.87 5.54
N ARG A 27 13.21 -0.78 4.82
CA ARG A 27 14.01 0.44 4.96
C ARG A 27 13.87 1.04 6.36
N LEU A 28 12.65 1.04 6.90
CA LEU A 28 12.40 1.53 8.26
C LEU A 28 13.16 0.68 9.28
N HIS A 29 13.09 -0.64 9.19
CA HIS A 29 13.81 -1.54 10.09
C HIS A 29 15.33 -1.31 10.02
N TYR A 30 15.85 -1.18 8.81
CA TYR A 30 17.26 -0.87 8.61
C TYR A 30 17.64 0.46 9.27
N ASN A 31 16.84 1.49 9.09
CA ASN A 31 17.10 2.82 9.64
C ASN A 31 17.04 2.84 11.16
N ILE A 32 16.12 2.09 11.76
CA ILE A 32 16.07 1.91 13.22
C ILE A 32 17.34 1.26 13.71
N PHE A 33 17.77 0.20 13.07
CA PHE A 33 19.00 -0.52 13.41
C PHE A 33 20.24 0.38 13.26
N ALA A 34 20.25 1.20 12.21
CA ALA A 34 21.38 2.11 11.92
C ALA A 34 21.42 3.36 12.83
N GLY A 35 20.42 3.55 13.70
CA GLY A 35 20.39 4.66 14.62
C GLY A 35 20.00 6.00 14.00
N VAL A 36 19.18 5.98 12.96
CA VAL A 36 18.65 7.20 12.33
C VAL A 36 17.78 7.96 13.34
N SER A 37 17.73 9.31 13.22
CA SER A 37 17.03 10.17 14.17
C SER A 37 15.57 9.79 14.35
N LYS A 38 15.02 10.01 15.56
CA LYS A 38 13.65 9.71 15.88
C LYS A 38 12.66 10.41 14.96
N ASN A 39 12.94 11.68 14.61
CA ASN A 39 12.06 12.46 13.73
C ASN A 39 11.94 11.82 12.34
N SER A 40 13.06 11.34 11.81
CA SER A 40 13.09 10.65 10.53
C SER A 40 12.31 9.33 10.59
N ILE A 41 12.47 8.57 11.68
CA ILE A 41 11.75 7.32 11.90
C ILE A 41 10.24 7.58 12.00
N ASP A 42 9.82 8.59 12.75
CA ASP A 42 8.41 8.95 12.90
C ASP A 42 7.80 9.34 11.55
N THR A 43 8.52 10.10 10.73
CA THR A 43 8.08 10.47 9.39
C THR A 43 7.87 9.23 8.52
N GLN A 44 8.82 8.29 8.57
CA GLN A 44 8.72 7.04 7.81
C GLN A 44 7.55 6.18 8.26
N LYS A 45 7.32 6.10 9.58
CA LYS A 45 6.14 5.38 10.13
C LYS A 45 4.84 5.99 9.64
N ASN A 46 4.75 7.33 9.60
CA ASN A 46 3.56 8.02 9.11
C ASN A 46 3.32 7.73 7.62
N GLU A 47 4.36 7.73 6.82
CA GLU A 47 4.27 7.40 5.40
C GLU A 47 3.80 5.96 5.17
N ILE A 48 4.32 5.03 5.96
CA ILE A 48 3.91 3.62 5.91
C ILE A 48 2.44 3.49 6.28
N SER A 49 2.01 4.16 7.34
CA SER A 49 0.61 4.15 7.78
C SER A 49 -0.33 4.68 6.70
N LYS A 50 0.06 5.77 6.02
CA LYS A 50 -0.72 6.33 4.92
C LYS A 50 -0.82 5.35 3.76
N LEU A 51 0.28 4.70 3.41
CA LEU A 51 0.31 3.71 2.33
C LEU A 51 -0.57 2.51 2.66
N GLU A 52 -0.51 2.01 3.89
CA GLU A 52 -1.38 0.93 4.35
C GLU A 52 -2.86 1.31 4.23
N SER A 53 -3.22 2.52 4.63
CA SER A 53 -4.59 3.02 4.51
C SER A 53 -5.04 3.11 3.06
N GLN A 54 -4.15 3.54 2.16
CA GLN A 54 -4.45 3.57 0.72
C GLN A 54 -4.70 2.18 0.17
N ILE A 55 -3.88 1.21 0.57
CA ILE A 55 -4.03 -0.18 0.14
C ILE A 55 -5.35 -0.75 0.65
N ASP A 56 -5.66 -0.53 1.91
CA ASP A 56 -6.92 -1.01 2.51
C ASP A 56 -8.13 -0.45 1.77
N SER A 57 -8.11 0.85 1.45
CA SER A 57 -9.19 1.50 0.72
C SER A 57 -9.34 0.92 -0.69
N LEU A 58 -8.24 0.71 -1.38
CA LEU A 58 -8.25 0.12 -2.72
C LEU A 58 -8.74 -1.33 -2.72
N GLU A 59 -8.32 -2.11 -1.73
CA GLU A 59 -8.77 -3.48 -1.57
C GLU A 59 -10.26 -3.55 -1.26
N TYR A 60 -10.75 -2.65 -0.43
CA TYR A 60 -12.18 -2.55 -0.12
C TYR A 60 -12.98 -2.29 -1.39
N VAL A 61 -12.58 -1.32 -2.20
CA VAL A 61 -13.25 -1.00 -3.47
C VAL A 61 -13.20 -2.20 -4.41
N TYR A 62 -12.04 -2.83 -4.53
CA TYR A 62 -11.86 -3.99 -5.41
C TYR A 62 -12.80 -5.13 -5.02
N GLN A 63 -12.82 -5.49 -3.75
CA GLN A 63 -13.65 -6.58 -3.24
C GLN A 63 -15.14 -6.24 -3.34
N HIS A 64 -15.51 -5.03 -2.98
CA HIS A 64 -16.92 -4.60 -3.01
C HIS A 64 -17.46 -4.61 -4.43
N ASP A 65 -16.72 -4.06 -5.38
CA ASP A 65 -17.14 -4.03 -6.77
C ASP A 65 -17.22 -5.43 -7.40
N LEU A 66 -16.31 -6.33 -6.99
CA LEU A 66 -16.32 -7.71 -7.44
C LEU A 66 -17.63 -8.42 -7.08
N PHE A 67 -18.16 -8.15 -5.88
CA PHE A 67 -19.40 -8.76 -5.43
C PHE A 67 -20.64 -8.16 -6.11
N THR A 68 -20.55 -6.96 -6.65
CA THR A 68 -21.67 -6.29 -7.32
C THR A 68 -21.76 -6.59 -8.81
N ILE A 69 -20.73 -7.25 -9.36
CA ILE A 69 -20.72 -7.68 -10.77
C ILE A 69 -21.34 -9.06 -10.90
N LYS A 70 -22.58 -9.14 -10.81
CA LYS A 70 -23.25 -10.41 -11.14
C LYS A 70 -24.16 -10.22 -12.34
#